data_8a761a5b042636fbd9bb50455a4d59d3
#
_entry.id   8a761a5b042636fbd9bb50455a4d59d3
#
_cell.length_a   1.000
_cell.length_b   1.000
_cell.length_c   1.000
_cell.angle_alpha   90.00
_cell.angle_beta   90.00
_cell.angle_gamma   90.00
#
_symmetry.space_group_name_H-M   'P 1'
#
loop_
_entity.id
_entity.type
_entity.pdbx_description
1 polymer ?
#
loop_
_entity_poly.entity_id
_entity_poly.type
_entity_poly.pdbx_seq_one_letter_code
_entity_poly.pdbx_strand_id
1 'polypeptide(L)'
;MKKLNLVVLASISTSMAFAAGFGLYEGSARGNALGGAVMGKAVDASANFYNPATLSDLTGTVVTVGMTTEHPTADMYVDGHSSRKMDPGCFVLPHAYIAQPLPWGFTFGLGIAPEYGLGTHYHKYWSMAWDTRDTTIEGISFNPNLAYAITEDWSVSAGIRLMYFSFNQHSDQMAVQDGHSYGTVRDHLRGDNGMTDWGWQLSSRYKITEKLSAGVLYKSFIDCKIKGYNHTRVEKYDDSAIAEQVQKGVQAALAGNGITPGHPMYNTLFQQYYSQYYGAAVAEAHSKVDQGAASAEGPAAAKVRLPQSLTMGLNYDVTDDLHLGTAVTWTQWSCMEEINFHLPGDNDKTVPLRWNDTWRVGFGAAYDLTENLTLMGSYIFDQDPCRRYYGTSMLPPGDRQIATIGFGYMWGNFDISASYGLVFMAGDSLFIHDGTGARHKLESSNGLSHAAAVTVSYRF
;
A
#
# COMPACT_ATOMS: atom_id res chain seq x y z
N MET A 1 -42.18 -4.41 12.51
CA MET A 1 -40.84 -3.87 12.35
C MET A 1 -39.98 -4.96 11.77
N LYS A 2 -39.72 -4.94 10.44
CA LYS A 2 -38.87 -5.93 9.76
C LYS A 2 -37.40 -5.46 9.97
N LYS A 3 -36.59 -6.32 10.56
CA LYS A 3 -35.16 -6.08 10.71
C LYS A 3 -34.52 -6.03 9.31
N LEU A 4 -33.94 -4.90 8.98
CA LEU A 4 -33.12 -4.73 7.79
C LEU A 4 -31.78 -5.45 8.07
N ASN A 5 -31.60 -6.64 7.55
CA ASN A 5 -30.31 -7.33 7.58
C ASN A 5 -29.42 -6.63 6.55
N LEU A 6 -28.46 -5.84 7.04
CA LEU A 6 -27.37 -5.31 6.24
C LEU A 6 -26.51 -6.50 5.81
N VAL A 7 -26.60 -6.90 4.55
CA VAL A 7 -25.72 -7.90 3.96
C VAL A 7 -24.35 -7.21 3.80
N VAL A 8 -23.46 -7.49 4.73
CA VAL A 8 -22.03 -7.18 4.58
C VAL A 8 -21.53 -8.05 3.43
N LEU A 9 -21.26 -7.42 2.30
CA LEU A 9 -20.60 -8.05 1.16
C LEU A 9 -19.30 -8.71 1.64
N ALA A 10 -19.19 -9.99 1.32
CA ALA A 10 -18.04 -10.82 1.62
C ALA A 10 -16.74 -10.14 1.23
N SER A 11 -15.76 -10.18 2.12
CA SER A 11 -14.38 -9.76 1.93
C SER A 11 -13.80 -10.40 0.66
N ILE A 12 -13.85 -9.65 -0.44
CA ILE A 12 -12.94 -9.87 -1.56
C ILE A 12 -11.62 -9.29 -1.06
N SER A 13 -10.65 -10.15 -0.81
CA SER A 13 -9.28 -9.75 -0.46
C SER A 13 -8.71 -8.92 -1.62
N THR A 14 -8.76 -7.61 -1.47
CA THR A 14 -8.22 -6.63 -2.40
C THR A 14 -6.83 -6.25 -1.92
N SER A 15 -5.81 -6.77 -2.58
CA SER A 15 -4.43 -6.36 -2.34
C SER A 15 -3.99 -5.39 -3.44
N MET A 16 -3.17 -4.39 -3.13
CA MET A 16 -3.08 -3.14 -3.87
C MET A 16 -1.71 -2.84 -4.50
N ALA A 17 -1.72 -1.95 -5.46
CA ALA A 17 -0.67 -1.55 -6.37
C ALA A 17 0.33 -0.53 -5.81
N PHE A 18 1.39 -0.28 -6.56
CA PHE A 18 2.42 0.71 -6.24
C PHE A 18 1.91 2.15 -6.36
N ALA A 19 2.04 2.93 -5.31
CA ALA A 19 1.78 4.36 -5.32
C ALA A 19 2.93 5.12 -4.67
N ALA A 20 3.11 6.42 -4.94
CA ALA A 20 4.06 7.26 -4.20
C ALA A 20 3.77 7.14 -2.70
N GLY A 21 4.66 6.48 -1.96
CA GLY A 21 4.25 5.84 -0.73
C GLY A 21 3.21 4.77 -1.01
N PHE A 22 2.09 4.78 -0.31
CA PHE A 22 0.93 3.93 -0.59
C PHE A 22 -0.37 4.73 -0.82
N GLY A 23 -0.24 5.98 -1.29
CA GLY A 23 -1.38 6.83 -1.65
C GLY A 23 -1.90 6.54 -3.06
N LEU A 24 -3.21 6.40 -3.22
CA LEU A 24 -3.88 6.11 -4.48
C LEU A 24 -4.54 7.35 -5.08
N TYR A 25 -4.69 7.37 -6.41
CA TYR A 25 -5.42 8.42 -7.16
C TYR A 25 -6.55 7.82 -8.02
N GLU A 26 -6.69 6.51 -8.02
CA GLU A 26 -7.55 5.72 -8.87
C GLU A 26 -9.01 5.75 -8.40
N GLY A 27 -9.64 6.92 -8.43
CA GLY A 27 -11.01 7.14 -7.96
C GLY A 27 -12.12 6.82 -8.96
N SER A 28 -11.84 6.80 -10.28
CA SER A 28 -12.79 6.44 -11.33
C SER A 28 -12.09 6.27 -12.68
N ALA A 29 -12.72 5.59 -13.65
CA ALA A 29 -12.14 5.40 -14.98
C ALA A 29 -11.88 6.73 -15.70
N ARG A 30 -12.79 7.72 -15.60
CA ARG A 30 -12.57 9.06 -16.16
C ARG A 30 -11.46 9.81 -15.44
N GLY A 31 -11.47 9.77 -14.10
CA GLY A 31 -10.41 10.40 -13.31
C GLY A 31 -9.04 9.81 -13.61
N ASN A 32 -8.94 8.48 -13.76
CA ASN A 32 -7.71 7.80 -14.17
C ASN A 32 -7.27 8.21 -15.58
N ALA A 33 -8.20 8.20 -16.54
CA ALA A 33 -7.93 8.61 -17.93
C ALA A 33 -7.48 10.06 -18.05
N LEU A 34 -7.85 10.92 -17.10
CA LEU A 34 -7.47 12.33 -17.04
C LEU A 34 -6.35 12.63 -16.03
N GLY A 35 -5.72 11.58 -15.44
CA GLY A 35 -4.61 11.73 -14.52
C GLY A 35 -4.94 12.49 -13.22
N GLY A 36 -6.20 12.45 -12.77
CA GLY A 36 -6.70 13.23 -11.64
C GLY A 36 -6.83 14.72 -11.90
N ALA A 37 -6.59 15.17 -13.14
CA ALA A 37 -6.62 16.58 -13.56
C ALA A 37 -8.06 17.09 -13.79
N VAL A 38 -8.94 16.85 -12.81
CA VAL A 38 -10.38 17.16 -12.82
C VAL A 38 -10.78 18.09 -11.67
N MET A 39 -9.86 18.97 -11.29
CA MET A 39 -10.03 19.81 -10.09
C MET A 39 -11.04 20.95 -10.26
N GLY A 40 -11.24 21.43 -11.46
CA GLY A 40 -12.09 22.61 -11.76
C GLY A 40 -13.48 22.25 -12.29
N LYS A 41 -13.76 20.99 -12.64
CA LYS A 41 -15.01 20.59 -13.29
C LYS A 41 -15.40 19.17 -12.86
N ALA A 42 -16.63 18.96 -12.44
CA ALA A 42 -17.15 17.61 -12.18
C ALA A 42 -17.31 16.85 -13.50
N VAL A 43 -16.89 15.59 -13.50
CA VAL A 43 -17.13 14.66 -14.61
C VAL A 43 -18.29 13.71 -14.30
N ASP A 44 -18.40 13.27 -13.04
CA ASP A 44 -19.47 12.44 -12.48
C ASP A 44 -19.46 12.55 -10.95
N ALA A 45 -20.15 11.68 -10.21
CA ALA A 45 -20.17 11.71 -8.75
C ALA A 45 -18.81 11.36 -8.10
N SER A 46 -17.82 10.82 -8.86
CA SER A 46 -16.45 10.64 -8.38
C SER A 46 -15.72 11.97 -8.11
N ALA A 47 -16.28 13.11 -8.52
CA ALA A 47 -15.87 14.44 -8.06
C ALA A 47 -15.76 14.52 -6.53
N ASN A 48 -16.54 13.72 -5.79
CA ASN A 48 -16.42 13.54 -4.33
C ASN A 48 -15.01 13.11 -3.87
N PHE A 49 -14.26 12.41 -4.70
CA PHE A 49 -12.89 11.95 -4.43
C PHE A 49 -11.84 13.01 -4.82
N TYR A 50 -12.01 13.64 -6.02
CA TYR A 50 -11.03 14.54 -6.62
C TYR A 50 -11.15 15.99 -6.14
N ASN A 51 -12.35 16.58 -6.20
CA ASN A 51 -12.68 17.90 -5.67
C ASN A 51 -14.18 18.00 -5.36
N PRO A 52 -14.62 17.73 -4.13
CA PRO A 52 -16.04 17.75 -3.77
C PRO A 52 -16.75 19.10 -4.01
N ALA A 53 -16.03 20.23 -4.06
CA ALA A 53 -16.66 21.52 -4.37
C ALA A 53 -17.30 21.55 -5.78
N THR A 54 -16.80 20.72 -6.72
CA THR A 54 -17.35 20.62 -8.08
C THR A 54 -18.67 19.82 -8.13
N LEU A 55 -19.06 19.12 -7.05
CA LEU A 55 -20.36 18.43 -6.98
C LEU A 55 -21.53 19.40 -7.18
N SER A 56 -21.34 20.70 -6.87
CA SER A 56 -22.33 21.73 -7.10
C SER A 56 -22.67 21.97 -8.58
N ASP A 57 -21.83 21.47 -9.51
CA ASP A 57 -22.08 21.55 -10.96
C ASP A 57 -23.05 20.45 -11.46
N LEU A 58 -23.26 19.42 -10.66
CA LEU A 58 -24.09 18.29 -11.05
C LEU A 58 -25.57 18.63 -10.91
N THR A 59 -26.32 18.39 -11.97
CA THR A 59 -27.76 18.54 -12.01
C THR A 59 -28.44 17.19 -11.84
N GLY A 60 -29.36 17.08 -10.87
CA GLY A 60 -30.01 15.81 -10.52
C GLY A 60 -29.13 14.91 -9.65
N THR A 61 -29.73 13.82 -9.20
CA THR A 61 -29.01 12.78 -8.45
C THR A 61 -28.12 12.00 -9.41
N VAL A 62 -26.83 11.82 -9.05
CA VAL A 62 -25.89 11.02 -9.83
C VAL A 62 -25.35 9.91 -8.94
N VAL A 63 -25.43 8.68 -9.41
CA VAL A 63 -24.80 7.50 -8.77
C VAL A 63 -23.73 6.97 -9.72
N THR A 64 -22.52 6.80 -9.18
CA THR A 64 -21.36 6.30 -9.92
C THR A 64 -20.80 5.08 -9.21
N VAL A 65 -20.59 4.00 -9.94
CA VAL A 65 -19.98 2.76 -9.43
C VAL A 65 -18.95 2.23 -10.42
N GLY A 66 -17.91 1.60 -9.91
CA GLY A 66 -16.89 1.02 -10.78
C GLY A 66 -15.79 0.34 -9.99
N MET A 67 -14.75 -0.02 -10.73
CA MET A 67 -13.52 -0.59 -10.17
C MET A 67 -12.32 -0.25 -11.05
N THR A 68 -11.17 -0.20 -10.43
CA THR A 68 -9.86 -0.22 -11.09
C THR A 68 -9.17 -1.52 -10.73
N THR A 69 -8.50 -2.15 -11.68
CA THR A 69 -7.64 -3.30 -11.43
C THR A 69 -6.19 -2.91 -11.71
N GLU A 70 -5.26 -3.40 -10.90
CA GLU A 70 -3.84 -3.17 -11.10
C GLU A 70 -3.04 -4.45 -10.95
N HIS A 71 -2.01 -4.60 -11.81
CA HIS A 71 -1.09 -5.74 -11.77
C HIS A 71 0.37 -5.24 -11.83
N PRO A 72 0.97 -4.94 -10.66
CA PRO A 72 2.34 -4.47 -10.59
C PRO A 72 3.34 -5.62 -10.61
N THR A 73 4.47 -5.40 -11.28
CA THR A 73 5.63 -6.32 -11.25
C THR A 73 6.92 -5.54 -11.23
N ALA A 74 7.97 -6.08 -10.62
CA ALA A 74 9.31 -5.51 -10.66
C ALA A 74 10.39 -6.59 -10.50
N ASP A 75 11.56 -6.34 -11.06
CA ASP A 75 12.76 -7.15 -10.80
C ASP A 75 13.50 -6.52 -9.60
N MET A 76 13.79 -7.36 -8.61
CA MET A 76 14.44 -6.92 -7.36
C MET A 76 15.81 -7.59 -7.23
N TYR A 77 16.81 -6.84 -6.82
CA TYR A 77 18.18 -7.30 -6.63
C TYR A 77 18.65 -6.98 -5.21
N VAL A 78 19.32 -7.93 -4.57
CA VAL A 78 19.90 -7.78 -3.25
C VAL A 78 21.40 -7.92 -3.32
N ASP A 79 22.15 -6.93 -2.89
CA ASP A 79 23.62 -6.90 -2.86
C ASP A 79 24.26 -7.25 -4.22
N GLY A 80 23.62 -6.81 -5.32
CA GLY A 80 24.08 -7.04 -6.69
C GLY A 80 23.85 -8.46 -7.23
N HIS A 81 23.21 -9.33 -6.47
CA HIS A 81 22.84 -10.66 -6.94
C HIS A 81 21.47 -10.64 -7.62
N SER A 82 21.31 -11.44 -8.70
CA SER A 82 20.02 -11.52 -9.37
C SER A 82 18.96 -12.02 -8.38
N SER A 83 17.96 -11.25 -8.21
CA SER A 83 16.86 -11.56 -7.32
C SER A 83 15.69 -12.19 -8.06
N ARG A 84 14.61 -12.25 -7.39
CA ARG A 84 13.36 -12.82 -7.85
C ARG A 84 12.41 -11.70 -8.25
N LYS A 85 11.59 -11.97 -9.24
CA LYS A 85 10.50 -11.08 -9.63
C LYS A 85 9.56 -10.91 -8.44
N MET A 86 9.25 -9.66 -8.14
CA MET A 86 8.12 -9.32 -7.28
C MET A 86 6.86 -9.38 -8.14
N ASP A 87 5.89 -10.19 -7.73
CA ASP A 87 4.63 -10.41 -8.45
C ASP A 87 3.51 -10.72 -7.44
N PRO A 88 2.83 -9.69 -6.93
CA PRO A 88 1.75 -9.87 -5.96
C PRO A 88 0.42 -10.29 -6.58
N GLY A 89 0.34 -10.40 -7.91
CA GLY A 89 -0.91 -10.69 -8.63
C GLY A 89 -1.71 -9.43 -8.98
N CYS A 90 -3.00 -9.62 -9.25
CA CYS A 90 -3.89 -8.55 -9.66
C CYS A 90 -4.72 -8.05 -8.49
N PHE A 91 -4.81 -6.73 -8.35
CA PHE A 91 -5.55 -6.02 -7.32
C PHE A 91 -6.81 -5.40 -7.88
N VAL A 92 -7.87 -5.33 -7.06
CA VAL A 92 -9.15 -4.73 -7.43
C VAL A 92 -9.48 -3.60 -6.46
N LEU A 93 -9.71 -2.40 -6.99
CA LEU A 93 -9.99 -1.15 -6.29
C LEU A 93 -11.44 -0.73 -6.57
N PRO A 94 -12.45 -1.24 -5.82
CA PRO A 94 -13.83 -0.86 -6.05
C PRO A 94 -14.09 0.56 -5.55
N HIS A 95 -14.96 1.28 -6.26
CA HIS A 95 -15.40 2.61 -5.85
C HIS A 95 -16.90 2.80 -6.11
N ALA A 96 -17.52 3.58 -5.24
CA ALA A 96 -18.92 3.96 -5.37
C ALA A 96 -19.16 5.37 -4.83
N TYR A 97 -19.96 6.15 -5.53
CA TYR A 97 -20.29 7.52 -5.17
C TYR A 97 -21.74 7.83 -5.42
N ILE A 98 -22.28 8.75 -4.63
CA ILE A 98 -23.56 9.39 -4.88
C ILE A 98 -23.40 10.90 -4.71
N ALA A 99 -24.00 11.66 -5.59
CA ALA A 99 -24.17 13.11 -5.48
C ALA A 99 -25.65 13.42 -5.55
N GLN A 100 -26.11 14.19 -4.57
CA GLN A 100 -27.52 14.59 -4.45
C GLN A 100 -27.63 16.09 -4.25
N PRO A 101 -28.10 16.85 -5.28
CA PRO A 101 -28.46 18.24 -5.09
C PRO A 101 -29.54 18.39 -4.01
N LEU A 102 -29.37 19.40 -3.18
CA LEU A 102 -30.27 19.75 -2.07
C LEU A 102 -30.77 21.19 -2.27
N PRO A 103 -31.85 21.61 -1.55
CA PRO A 103 -32.30 22.99 -1.58
C PRO A 103 -31.18 23.98 -1.17
N TRP A 104 -31.36 25.25 -1.57
CA TRP A 104 -30.52 26.40 -1.22
C TRP A 104 -29.06 26.33 -1.69
N GLY A 105 -28.78 25.66 -2.80
CA GLY A 105 -27.44 25.59 -3.43
C GLY A 105 -26.49 24.59 -2.76
N PHE A 106 -27.01 23.73 -1.89
CA PHE A 106 -26.21 22.62 -1.33
C PHE A 106 -26.24 21.39 -2.26
N THR A 107 -25.15 20.62 -2.23
CA THR A 107 -25.08 19.29 -2.82
C THR A 107 -24.43 18.34 -1.83
N PHE A 108 -25.13 17.28 -1.45
CA PHE A 108 -24.57 16.21 -0.65
C PHE A 108 -23.81 15.24 -1.53
N GLY A 109 -22.60 14.87 -1.12
CA GLY A 109 -21.78 13.83 -1.74
C GLY A 109 -21.44 12.75 -0.73
N LEU A 110 -21.46 11.49 -1.17
CA LEU A 110 -20.95 10.37 -0.40
C LEU A 110 -20.09 9.51 -1.31
N GLY A 111 -18.86 9.20 -0.86
CA GLY A 111 -17.94 8.31 -1.57
C GLY A 111 -17.47 7.16 -0.68
N ILE A 112 -17.30 6.00 -1.30
CA ILE A 112 -16.57 4.86 -0.75
C ILE A 112 -15.51 4.51 -1.78
N ALA A 113 -14.24 4.69 -1.43
CA ALA A 113 -13.15 4.42 -2.36
C ALA A 113 -11.85 4.12 -1.61
N PRO A 114 -10.94 3.32 -2.19
CA PRO A 114 -9.59 3.16 -1.66
C PRO A 114 -8.80 4.47 -1.87
N GLU A 115 -8.19 4.96 -0.81
CA GLU A 115 -7.29 6.11 -0.84
C GLU A 115 -5.83 5.73 -0.58
N TYR A 116 -5.63 4.56 0.04
CA TYR A 116 -4.30 4.01 0.34
C TYR A 116 -4.26 2.54 0.01
N GLY A 117 -3.12 2.09 -0.51
CA GLY A 117 -2.95 0.69 -0.84
C GLY A 117 -1.51 0.33 -1.16
N LEU A 118 -1.13 -0.89 -0.76
CA LEU A 118 0.17 -1.47 -1.05
C LEU A 118 0.02 -2.98 -1.11
N GLY A 119 0.66 -3.60 -2.09
CA GLY A 119 0.77 -5.04 -2.16
C GLY A 119 2.11 -5.45 -2.72
N THR A 120 2.84 -6.25 -1.95
CA THR A 120 4.08 -6.88 -2.40
C THR A 120 4.04 -8.36 -2.08
N HIS A 121 4.57 -9.16 -2.98
CA HIS A 121 4.75 -10.60 -2.77
C HIS A 121 6.06 -11.05 -3.40
N TYR A 122 6.89 -11.71 -2.60
CA TYR A 122 8.17 -12.26 -3.00
C TYR A 122 8.16 -13.78 -2.94
N HIS A 123 8.93 -14.38 -3.84
CA HIS A 123 9.07 -15.84 -3.90
C HIS A 123 9.62 -16.40 -2.58
N LYS A 124 9.27 -17.66 -2.24
CA LYS A 124 9.68 -18.36 -1.00
C LYS A 124 11.19 -18.42 -0.73
N TYR A 125 12.03 -18.19 -1.74
CA TYR A 125 13.50 -18.12 -1.59
C TYR A 125 14.02 -16.68 -1.64
N TRP A 126 13.17 -15.72 -1.29
CA TRP A 126 13.56 -14.30 -1.17
C TRP A 126 14.57 -14.12 -0.05
N SER A 127 15.74 -13.53 -0.34
CA SER A 127 16.84 -13.40 0.63
C SER A 127 16.56 -12.42 1.76
N MET A 128 15.60 -11.49 1.55
CA MET A 128 15.16 -10.51 2.55
C MET A 128 13.80 -10.86 3.14
N ALA A 129 13.43 -12.15 3.17
CA ALA A 129 12.18 -12.60 3.77
C ALA A 129 12.05 -12.24 5.27
N TRP A 130 13.19 -11.95 5.93
CA TRP A 130 13.24 -11.47 7.31
C TRP A 130 12.69 -10.04 7.47
N ASP A 131 12.75 -9.19 6.44
CA ASP A 131 12.11 -7.87 6.41
C ASP A 131 10.65 -8.00 5.95
N THR A 132 10.45 -8.51 4.74
CA THR A 132 9.13 -8.74 4.18
C THR A 132 9.16 -9.90 3.20
N ARG A 133 8.16 -10.77 3.29
CA ARG A 133 7.84 -11.79 2.32
C ARG A 133 6.64 -11.40 1.47
N ASP A 134 5.60 -11.00 2.11
CA ASP A 134 4.45 -10.34 1.51
C ASP A 134 3.88 -9.30 2.47
N THR A 135 3.33 -8.24 1.91
CA THR A 135 2.67 -7.19 2.66
C THR A 135 1.45 -6.71 1.88
N THR A 136 0.38 -6.48 2.59
CA THR A 136 -0.82 -5.83 2.07
C THR A 136 -1.24 -4.72 3.01
N ILE A 137 -1.45 -3.52 2.46
CA ILE A 137 -2.05 -2.38 3.15
C ILE A 137 -3.32 -2.01 2.39
N GLU A 138 -4.42 -1.82 3.10
CA GLU A 138 -5.69 -1.36 2.55
C GLU A 138 -6.19 -0.16 3.35
N GLY A 139 -6.44 0.96 2.67
CA GLY A 139 -7.00 2.16 3.25
C GLY A 139 -8.23 2.59 2.46
N ILE A 140 -9.43 2.24 2.94
CA ILE A 140 -10.70 2.56 2.29
C ILE A 140 -11.36 3.70 3.06
N SER A 141 -11.69 4.79 2.37
CA SER A 141 -12.41 5.91 2.96
C SER A 141 -13.92 5.81 2.71
N PHE A 142 -14.68 6.13 3.75
CA PHE A 142 -16.09 6.48 3.67
C PHE A 142 -16.18 8.00 3.88
N ASN A 143 -16.59 8.72 2.84
CA ASN A 143 -16.34 10.14 2.71
C ASN A 143 -17.60 10.95 2.41
N PRO A 144 -18.44 11.30 3.45
CA PRO A 144 -19.52 12.25 3.30
C PRO A 144 -19.00 13.69 3.17
N ASN A 145 -19.52 14.42 2.18
CA ASN A 145 -19.21 15.81 1.88
C ASN A 145 -20.48 16.64 1.72
N LEU A 146 -20.38 17.90 2.04
CA LEU A 146 -21.39 18.90 1.72
C LEU A 146 -20.74 20.01 0.90
N ALA A 147 -21.14 20.12 -0.36
CA ALA A 147 -20.75 21.22 -1.25
C ALA A 147 -21.80 22.33 -1.20
N TYR A 148 -21.35 23.57 -1.40
CA TYR A 148 -22.21 24.76 -1.43
C TYR A 148 -21.77 25.70 -2.56
N ALA A 149 -22.68 26.03 -3.45
CA ALA A 149 -22.47 27.07 -4.46
C ALA A 149 -22.69 28.45 -3.82
N ILE A 150 -21.59 29.17 -3.56
CA ILE A 150 -21.65 30.54 -3.02
C ILE A 150 -22.16 31.50 -4.08
N THR A 151 -21.66 31.32 -5.32
CA THR A 151 -22.12 32.01 -6.54
C THR A 151 -22.14 30.98 -7.68
N GLU A 152 -22.56 31.38 -8.87
CA GLU A 152 -22.48 30.55 -10.08
C GLU A 152 -21.03 30.16 -10.44
N ASP A 153 -20.07 31.02 -10.05
CA ASP A 153 -18.65 30.81 -10.34
C ASP A 153 -17.85 30.22 -9.19
N TRP A 154 -18.33 30.30 -7.94
CA TRP A 154 -17.59 29.92 -6.76
C TRP A 154 -18.34 28.92 -5.91
N SER A 155 -17.74 27.77 -5.68
CA SER A 155 -18.24 26.74 -4.78
C SER A 155 -17.17 26.27 -3.81
N VAL A 156 -17.62 25.81 -2.65
CA VAL A 156 -16.78 25.26 -1.58
C VAL A 156 -17.37 23.94 -1.10
N SER A 157 -16.56 23.10 -0.46
CA SER A 157 -17.08 21.95 0.26
C SER A 157 -16.31 21.65 1.54
N ALA A 158 -16.98 20.97 2.45
CA ALA A 158 -16.40 20.38 3.65
C ALA A 158 -16.89 18.95 3.81
N GLY A 159 -16.01 18.07 4.29
CA GLY A 159 -16.35 16.66 4.48
C GLY A 159 -15.54 15.99 5.56
N ILE A 160 -16.04 14.84 6.00
CA ILE A 160 -15.37 13.93 6.93
C ILE A 160 -14.85 12.74 6.13
N ARG A 161 -13.68 12.22 6.49
CA ARG A 161 -13.05 11.02 5.92
C ARG A 161 -12.94 9.98 7.03
N LEU A 162 -13.90 9.07 7.12
CA LEU A 162 -13.81 7.89 7.98
C LEU A 162 -12.93 6.87 7.26
N MET A 163 -11.90 6.36 7.94
CA MET A 163 -10.89 5.49 7.32
C MET A 163 -10.92 4.10 7.91
N TYR A 164 -11.20 3.09 7.08
CA TYR A 164 -10.81 1.72 7.37
C TYR A 164 -9.38 1.53 6.90
N PHE A 165 -8.50 1.12 7.80
CA PHE A 165 -7.09 0.89 7.48
C PHE A 165 -6.66 -0.46 8.04
N SER A 166 -6.20 -1.35 7.17
CA SER A 166 -5.71 -2.67 7.53
C SER A 166 -4.27 -2.89 7.09
N PHE A 167 -3.58 -3.73 7.84
CA PHE A 167 -2.21 -4.14 7.61
C PHE A 167 -2.10 -5.65 7.75
N ASN A 168 -1.44 -6.29 6.78
CA ASN A 168 -1.19 -7.73 6.77
C ASN A 168 0.22 -7.96 6.22
N GLN A 169 1.09 -8.62 6.98
CA GLN A 169 2.48 -8.89 6.60
C GLN A 169 2.92 -10.27 7.04
N HIS A 170 3.64 -10.95 6.14
CA HIS A 170 4.42 -12.13 6.50
C HIS A 170 5.91 -11.81 6.41
N SER A 171 6.67 -12.31 7.41
CA SER A 171 8.13 -12.29 7.39
C SER A 171 8.69 -13.57 7.99
N ASP A 172 9.90 -13.94 7.58
CA ASP A 172 10.57 -15.17 8.04
C ASP A 172 11.78 -14.78 8.90
N GLN A 173 11.64 -14.82 10.24
CA GLN A 173 12.70 -14.47 11.17
C GLN A 173 13.63 -15.65 11.41
N MET A 174 14.94 -15.40 11.46
CA MET A 174 15.90 -16.41 11.89
C MET A 174 15.94 -16.48 13.42
N ALA A 175 15.77 -17.68 13.98
CA ALA A 175 16.00 -17.94 15.40
C ALA A 175 17.51 -18.05 15.64
N VAL A 176 18.12 -16.95 16.09
CA VAL A 176 19.58 -16.85 16.28
C VAL A 176 19.90 -16.83 17.78
N GLN A 177 20.88 -17.63 18.22
CA GLN A 177 21.48 -17.57 19.54
C GLN A 177 23.00 -17.71 19.40
N ASP A 178 23.76 -16.88 20.12
CA ASP A 178 25.24 -16.90 20.13
C ASP A 178 25.87 -16.85 18.71
N GLY A 179 25.22 -16.12 17.79
CA GLY A 179 25.64 -15.97 16.39
C GLY A 179 25.35 -17.15 15.48
N HIS A 180 24.64 -18.18 15.95
CA HIS A 180 24.23 -19.34 15.17
C HIS A 180 22.73 -19.35 14.94
N SER A 181 22.29 -19.70 13.71
CA SER A 181 20.88 -19.92 13.41
C SER A 181 20.46 -21.33 13.79
N TYR A 182 19.35 -21.47 14.47
CA TYR A 182 18.75 -22.76 14.89
C TYR A 182 17.43 -23.06 14.18
N GLY A 183 16.94 -22.13 13.38
CA GLY A 183 15.72 -22.33 12.62
C GLY A 183 15.16 -21.05 12.04
N THR A 184 14.01 -21.18 11.38
CA THR A 184 13.24 -20.06 10.83
C THR A 184 11.84 -20.08 11.41
N VAL A 185 11.41 -18.95 11.94
CA VAL A 185 10.06 -18.71 12.45
C VAL A 185 9.36 -17.76 11.49
N ARG A 186 8.18 -18.11 11.03
CA ARG A 186 7.31 -17.21 10.24
C ARG A 186 6.44 -16.42 11.17
N ASP A 187 6.46 -15.10 11.00
CA ASP A 187 5.53 -14.16 11.59
C ASP A 187 4.44 -13.83 10.58
N HIS A 188 3.20 -13.81 11.04
CA HIS A 188 2.06 -13.31 10.31
C HIS A 188 1.37 -12.23 11.16
N LEU A 189 1.77 -10.99 10.92
CA LEU A 189 1.22 -9.82 11.59
C LEU A 189 0.04 -9.26 10.79
N ARG A 190 -1.14 -9.23 11.39
CA ARG A 190 -2.34 -8.67 10.77
C ARG A 190 -3.14 -7.84 11.77
N GLY A 191 -3.78 -6.79 11.29
CA GLY A 191 -4.67 -5.96 12.11
C GLY A 191 -5.36 -4.88 11.31
N ASP A 192 -6.34 -4.25 11.93
CA ASP A 192 -7.08 -3.12 11.39
C ASP A 192 -7.44 -2.11 12.50
N ASN A 193 -8.00 -0.96 12.08
CA ASN A 193 -8.42 0.10 13.00
C ASN A 193 -9.94 0.08 13.31
N GLY A 194 -10.68 -0.94 12.86
CA GLY A 194 -12.13 -1.05 13.08
C GLY A 194 -12.94 0.14 12.54
N MET A 195 -12.41 0.92 11.58
CA MET A 195 -13.06 2.12 11.00
C MET A 195 -13.38 3.21 12.05
N THR A 196 -12.57 3.32 13.09
CA THR A 196 -12.79 4.29 14.18
C THR A 196 -12.07 5.61 14.00
N ASP A 197 -11.11 5.67 13.08
CA ASP A 197 -10.25 6.83 12.87
C ASP A 197 -10.75 7.66 11.69
N TRP A 198 -10.60 8.99 11.82
CA TRP A 198 -11.15 9.91 10.85
C TRP A 198 -10.27 11.14 10.66
N GLY A 199 -10.46 11.76 9.53
CA GLY A 199 -9.94 13.06 9.17
C GLY A 199 -11.03 13.93 8.56
N TRP A 200 -10.64 15.09 8.08
CA TRP A 200 -11.53 16.03 7.41
C TRP A 200 -10.89 16.53 6.12
N GLN A 201 -11.72 17.10 5.27
CA GLN A 201 -11.27 17.73 4.03
C GLN A 201 -12.05 19.00 3.73
N LEU A 202 -11.39 19.93 3.08
CA LEU A 202 -11.96 21.17 2.57
C LEU A 202 -11.59 21.32 1.10
N SER A 203 -12.52 21.81 0.31
CA SER A 203 -12.21 22.12 -1.08
C SER A 203 -12.92 23.37 -1.58
N SER A 204 -12.40 23.92 -2.66
CA SER A 204 -12.99 25.04 -3.36
C SER A 204 -12.80 24.87 -4.87
N ARG A 205 -13.74 25.40 -5.62
CA ARG A 205 -13.66 25.55 -7.07
C ARG A 205 -14.09 26.97 -7.46
N TYR A 206 -13.33 27.57 -8.37
CA TYR A 206 -13.61 28.90 -8.90
C TYR A 206 -13.50 28.91 -10.43
N LYS A 207 -14.57 29.36 -11.11
CA LYS A 207 -14.56 29.65 -12.55
C LYS A 207 -13.93 31.02 -12.75
N ILE A 208 -12.72 31.06 -13.28
CA ILE A 208 -11.97 32.29 -13.54
C ILE A 208 -12.54 33.00 -14.77
N THR A 209 -12.92 32.18 -15.76
CA THR A 209 -13.64 32.59 -16.97
C THR A 209 -14.62 31.48 -17.36
N GLU A 210 -15.43 31.70 -18.38
CA GLU A 210 -16.30 30.64 -18.92
C GLU A 210 -15.54 29.39 -19.36
N LYS A 211 -14.26 29.53 -19.75
CA LYS A 211 -13.40 28.44 -20.26
C LYS A 211 -12.35 27.97 -19.26
N LEU A 212 -12.05 28.71 -18.20
CA LEU A 212 -10.98 28.42 -17.27
C LEU A 212 -11.53 28.31 -15.86
N SER A 213 -11.33 27.17 -15.22
CA SER A 213 -11.64 26.93 -13.82
C SER A 213 -10.44 26.41 -13.04
N ALA A 214 -10.38 26.76 -11.75
CA ALA A 214 -9.38 26.32 -10.81
C ALA A 214 -10.05 25.58 -9.64
N GLY A 215 -9.34 24.61 -9.08
CA GLY A 215 -9.77 23.89 -7.92
C GLY A 215 -8.65 23.66 -6.92
N VAL A 216 -9.02 23.55 -5.65
CA VAL A 216 -8.13 23.19 -4.54
C VAL A 216 -8.83 22.20 -3.62
N LEU A 217 -8.09 21.20 -3.15
CA LEU A 217 -8.54 20.23 -2.15
C LEU A 217 -7.44 20.05 -1.12
N TYR A 218 -7.79 20.23 0.15
CA TYR A 218 -6.95 19.87 1.28
C TYR A 218 -7.57 18.68 2.02
N LYS A 219 -6.75 17.66 2.30
CA LYS A 219 -7.07 16.50 3.12
C LYS A 219 -6.19 16.49 4.37
N SER A 220 -6.80 16.38 5.57
CA SER A 220 -6.08 16.37 6.84
C SER A 220 -5.35 15.05 7.09
N PHE A 221 -4.44 15.01 8.06
CA PHE A 221 -3.91 13.76 8.64
C PHE A 221 -5.02 12.86 9.18
N ILE A 222 -4.74 11.54 9.22
CA ILE A 222 -5.54 10.56 9.95
C ILE A 222 -4.59 9.69 10.78
N ASP A 223 -4.76 9.68 12.10
CA ASP A 223 -4.03 8.80 13.00
C ASP A 223 -4.75 7.45 13.12
N CYS A 224 -4.28 6.44 12.39
CA CYS A 224 -4.84 5.10 12.41
C CYS A 224 -4.25 4.28 13.56
N LYS A 225 -5.12 3.79 14.46
CA LYS A 225 -4.75 2.95 15.60
C LYS A 225 -5.10 1.51 15.30
N ILE A 226 -4.12 0.77 14.80
CA ILE A 226 -4.27 -0.61 14.37
C ILE A 226 -4.20 -1.53 15.59
N LYS A 227 -5.16 -2.46 15.70
CA LYS A 227 -5.15 -3.55 16.65
C LYS A 227 -5.22 -4.86 15.89
N GLY A 228 -4.44 -5.83 16.32
CA GLY A 228 -4.35 -7.07 15.59
C GLY A 228 -3.74 -8.19 16.40
N TYR A 229 -3.16 -9.12 15.69
CA TYR A 229 -2.55 -10.31 16.25
C TYR A 229 -1.32 -10.71 15.42
N ASN A 230 -0.26 -11.12 16.08
CA ASN A 230 0.89 -11.76 15.46
C ASN A 230 0.77 -13.27 15.65
N HIS A 231 0.61 -14.00 14.53
CA HIS A 231 0.65 -15.46 14.51
C HIS A 231 2.06 -15.90 14.15
N THR A 232 2.60 -16.82 14.92
CA THR A 232 3.94 -17.35 14.68
C THR A 232 3.90 -18.83 14.39
N ARG A 233 4.83 -19.30 13.55
CA ARG A 233 4.98 -20.72 13.24
C ARG A 233 6.42 -21.04 12.93
N VAL A 234 6.95 -22.10 13.56
CA VAL A 234 8.24 -22.65 13.16
C VAL A 234 8.13 -23.27 11.76
N GLU A 235 8.85 -22.73 10.80
CA GLU A 235 8.89 -23.20 9.41
C GLU A 235 9.94 -24.29 9.20
N LYS A 236 11.09 -24.14 9.87
CA LYS A 236 12.22 -25.04 9.73
C LYS A 236 13.13 -24.96 10.94
N TYR A 237 13.64 -26.10 11.38
CA TYR A 237 14.80 -26.18 12.27
C TYR A 237 16.08 -26.31 11.46
N ASP A 238 17.19 -25.81 12.00
CA ASP A 238 18.52 -25.89 11.41
C ASP A 238 19.49 -26.47 12.45
N ASP A 239 19.81 -27.74 12.25
CA ASP A 239 20.66 -28.51 13.19
C ASP A 239 22.15 -28.41 12.83
N SER A 240 22.53 -27.72 11.76
CA SER A 240 23.91 -27.64 11.26
C SER A 240 24.87 -27.06 12.31
N ALA A 241 24.49 -25.97 12.97
CA ALA A 241 25.29 -25.36 14.00
C ALA A 241 25.39 -26.24 15.25
N ILE A 242 24.33 -26.98 15.59
CA ILE A 242 24.30 -27.93 16.72
C ILE A 242 25.28 -29.07 16.46
N ALA A 243 25.26 -29.65 15.24
CA ALA A 243 26.16 -30.70 14.85
C ALA A 243 27.63 -30.29 15.04
N GLU A 244 27.98 -29.09 14.56
CA GLU A 244 29.33 -28.54 14.69
C GLU A 244 29.74 -28.30 16.17
N GLN A 245 28.83 -27.72 16.98
CA GLN A 245 29.09 -27.44 18.38
C GLN A 245 29.28 -28.74 19.20
N VAL A 246 28.42 -29.73 18.99
CA VAL A 246 28.53 -31.03 19.67
C VAL A 246 29.79 -31.75 19.24
N GLN A 247 30.13 -31.71 17.93
CA GLN A 247 31.37 -32.29 17.45
C GLN A 247 32.60 -31.68 18.11
N LYS A 248 32.70 -30.36 18.18
CA LYS A 248 33.80 -29.63 18.83
C LYS A 248 33.85 -29.94 20.35
N GLY A 249 32.69 -29.95 21.00
CA GLY A 249 32.58 -30.26 22.42
C GLY A 249 33.08 -31.68 22.76
N VAL A 250 32.65 -32.70 21.99
CA VAL A 250 33.07 -34.09 22.16
C VAL A 250 34.57 -34.24 21.88
N GLN A 251 35.10 -33.60 20.84
CA GLN A 251 36.53 -33.61 20.55
C GLN A 251 37.35 -33.01 21.69
N ALA A 252 36.93 -31.88 22.23
CA ALA A 252 37.59 -31.23 23.35
C ALA A 252 37.56 -32.07 24.61
N ALA A 253 36.40 -32.68 24.92
CA ALA A 253 36.24 -33.58 26.10
C ALA A 253 37.14 -34.84 26.01
N LEU A 254 37.22 -35.45 24.83
CA LEU A 254 38.10 -36.58 24.59
C LEU A 254 39.57 -36.19 24.70
N ALA A 255 39.96 -35.07 24.11
CA ALA A 255 41.34 -34.56 24.16
C ALA A 255 41.76 -34.24 25.60
N GLY A 256 40.87 -33.65 26.42
CA GLY A 256 41.08 -33.40 27.84
C GLY A 256 41.36 -34.68 28.70
N ASN A 257 40.87 -35.81 28.19
CA ASN A 257 41.13 -37.14 28.80
C ASN A 257 42.26 -37.90 28.10
N GLY A 258 43.07 -37.24 27.26
CA GLY A 258 44.20 -37.85 26.56
C GLY A 258 43.82 -38.73 25.38
N ILE A 259 42.55 -38.71 24.95
CA ILE A 259 42.04 -39.50 23.81
C ILE A 259 42.00 -38.61 22.59
N THR A 260 43.07 -38.61 21.83
CA THR A 260 43.22 -37.84 20.56
C THR A 260 42.90 -38.69 19.31
N PRO A 261 42.75 -38.11 18.11
CA PRO A 261 42.40 -38.87 16.90
C PRO A 261 43.28 -40.10 16.53
N GLY A 262 44.48 -40.19 17.07
CA GLY A 262 45.35 -41.38 16.93
C GLY A 262 45.14 -42.48 17.96
N HIS A 263 44.29 -42.25 18.97
CA HIS A 263 44.03 -43.24 20.01
C HIS A 263 43.12 -44.38 19.51
N PRO A 264 43.41 -45.69 19.81
CA PRO A 264 42.63 -46.81 19.29
C PRO A 264 41.12 -46.75 19.59
N MET A 265 40.73 -46.15 20.71
CA MET A 265 39.33 -46.02 21.12
C MET A 265 38.68 -44.71 20.67
N TYR A 266 39.40 -43.83 20.00
CA TYR A 266 38.91 -42.49 19.64
C TYR A 266 37.59 -42.54 18.87
N ASN A 267 37.54 -43.25 17.75
CA ASN A 267 36.35 -43.30 16.91
C ASN A 267 35.15 -43.92 17.64
N THR A 268 35.35 -44.96 18.42
CA THR A 268 34.28 -45.62 19.17
C THR A 268 33.69 -44.67 20.23
N LEU A 269 34.55 -44.05 21.03
CA LEU A 269 34.12 -43.13 22.07
C LEU A 269 33.55 -41.82 21.48
N PHE A 270 34.14 -41.34 20.39
CA PHE A 270 33.59 -40.17 19.70
C PHE A 270 32.17 -40.42 19.22
N GLN A 271 31.90 -41.52 18.53
CA GLN A 271 30.56 -41.86 18.05
C GLN A 271 29.58 -42.07 19.19
N GLN A 272 30.02 -42.72 20.28
CA GLN A 272 29.20 -42.95 21.46
C GLN A 272 28.78 -41.61 22.10
N TYR A 273 29.75 -40.73 22.41
CA TYR A 273 29.47 -39.44 23.04
C TYR A 273 28.74 -38.49 22.09
N TYR A 274 29.12 -38.45 20.81
CA TYR A 274 28.41 -37.62 19.82
C TYR A 274 26.93 -38.03 19.75
N SER A 275 26.60 -39.31 19.62
CA SER A 275 25.23 -39.78 19.56
C SER A 275 24.45 -39.48 20.84
N GLN A 276 25.13 -39.59 22.00
CA GLN A 276 24.53 -39.32 23.32
C GLN A 276 24.17 -37.84 23.47
N TYR A 277 25.07 -36.92 23.11
CA TYR A 277 24.87 -35.48 23.32
C TYR A 277 24.11 -34.80 22.20
N TYR A 278 24.22 -35.26 20.95
CA TYR A 278 23.59 -34.63 19.80
C TYR A 278 22.07 -34.60 19.94
N GLY A 279 21.44 -35.73 20.25
CA GLY A 279 19.98 -35.79 20.38
C GLY A 279 19.44 -34.86 21.48
N ALA A 280 20.12 -34.76 22.60
CA ALA A 280 19.74 -33.87 23.70
C ALA A 280 19.91 -32.38 23.29
N ALA A 281 21.02 -32.06 22.63
CA ALA A 281 21.31 -30.69 22.16
C ALA A 281 20.29 -30.22 21.08
N VAL A 282 19.92 -31.12 20.16
CA VAL A 282 18.87 -30.85 19.17
C VAL A 282 17.53 -30.57 19.83
N ALA A 283 17.12 -31.45 20.79
CA ALA A 283 15.85 -31.27 21.48
C ALA A 283 15.81 -29.98 22.30
N GLU A 284 16.91 -29.58 22.94
CA GLU A 284 17.01 -28.32 23.67
C GLU A 284 16.92 -27.13 22.72
N ALA A 285 17.63 -27.16 21.59
CA ALA A 285 17.62 -26.08 20.60
C ALA A 285 16.23 -25.93 19.97
N HIS A 286 15.59 -27.02 19.53
CA HIS A 286 14.23 -26.98 19.02
C HIS A 286 13.25 -26.41 20.05
N SER A 287 13.34 -26.84 21.32
CA SER A 287 12.50 -26.31 22.39
C SER A 287 12.67 -24.81 22.58
N LYS A 288 13.89 -24.27 22.45
CA LYS A 288 14.14 -22.82 22.51
C LYS A 288 13.55 -22.06 21.34
N VAL A 289 13.62 -22.63 20.11
CA VAL A 289 12.99 -22.05 18.91
C VAL A 289 11.47 -22.02 19.09
N ASP A 290 10.86 -23.12 19.57
CA ASP A 290 9.42 -23.20 19.86
C ASP A 290 8.97 -22.19 20.92
N GLN A 291 9.74 -22.06 22.01
CA GLN A 291 9.47 -21.07 23.05
C GLN A 291 9.60 -19.64 22.55
N GLY A 292 10.60 -19.35 21.70
CA GLY A 292 10.77 -18.06 21.07
C GLY A 292 9.57 -17.72 20.18
N ALA A 293 9.15 -18.66 19.33
CA ALA A 293 7.96 -18.51 18.50
C ALA A 293 6.72 -18.27 19.38
N ALA A 294 6.49 -19.10 20.39
CA ALA A 294 5.33 -18.96 21.29
C ALA A 294 5.34 -17.62 22.07
N SER A 295 6.50 -17.08 22.40
CA SER A 295 6.61 -15.78 23.08
C SER A 295 6.23 -14.59 22.20
N ALA A 296 6.37 -14.70 20.88
CA ALA A 296 6.01 -13.69 19.89
C ALA A 296 4.55 -13.83 19.39
N GLU A 297 3.88 -14.94 19.74
CA GLU A 297 2.47 -15.18 19.42
C GLU A 297 1.56 -14.35 20.32
N GLY A 298 0.62 -13.59 19.78
CA GLY A 298 -0.37 -12.87 20.57
C GLY A 298 -0.84 -11.54 20.04
N PRO A 299 -1.55 -10.75 20.87
CA PRO A 299 -2.08 -9.46 20.48
C PRO A 299 -0.97 -8.49 20.03
N ALA A 300 -1.23 -7.77 18.95
CA ALA A 300 -0.32 -6.78 18.39
C ALA A 300 -1.04 -5.43 18.19
N ALA A 301 -0.28 -4.34 18.22
CA ALA A 301 -0.80 -3.02 17.95
C ALA A 301 0.23 -2.17 17.20
N ALA A 302 -0.26 -1.23 16.39
CA ALA A 302 0.57 -0.22 15.74
C ALA A 302 -0.19 1.09 15.62
N LYS A 303 0.55 2.20 15.46
CA LYS A 303 -0.01 3.49 15.11
C LYS A 303 0.62 3.96 13.81
N VAL A 304 -0.22 4.30 12.83
CA VAL A 304 0.20 4.83 11.53
C VAL A 304 -0.48 6.18 11.33
N ARG A 305 0.30 7.22 11.01
CA ARG A 305 -0.22 8.53 10.64
C ARG A 305 -0.27 8.65 9.13
N LEU A 306 -1.48 8.62 8.56
CA LEU A 306 -1.68 8.87 7.14
C LEU A 306 -1.46 10.36 6.84
N PRO A 307 -0.79 10.71 5.73
CA PRO A 307 -0.37 12.08 5.45
C PRO A 307 -1.53 13.03 5.14
N GLN A 308 -1.32 14.30 5.45
CA GLN A 308 -2.11 15.35 4.84
C GLN A 308 -1.65 15.60 3.41
N SER A 309 -2.55 16.16 2.59
CA SER A 309 -2.24 16.53 1.22
C SER A 309 -2.96 17.80 0.77
N LEU A 310 -2.34 18.50 -0.16
CA LEU A 310 -2.91 19.65 -0.84
C LEU A 310 -2.84 19.41 -2.35
N THR A 311 -4.00 19.37 -2.99
CA THR A 311 -4.10 19.26 -4.46
C THR A 311 -4.63 20.57 -5.02
N MET A 312 -3.98 21.08 -6.05
CA MET A 312 -4.43 22.24 -6.82
C MET A 312 -4.45 21.87 -8.30
N GLY A 313 -5.37 22.45 -9.05
CA GLY A 313 -5.43 22.19 -10.48
C GLY A 313 -6.25 23.21 -11.26
N LEU A 314 -6.07 23.15 -12.55
CA LEU A 314 -6.75 23.98 -13.53
C LEU A 314 -7.41 23.11 -14.59
N ASN A 315 -8.57 23.52 -15.06
CA ASN A 315 -9.24 22.95 -16.23
C ASN A 315 -9.53 24.06 -17.23
N TYR A 316 -9.19 23.84 -18.49
CA TYR A 316 -9.32 24.82 -19.58
C TYR A 316 -9.98 24.20 -20.81
N ASP A 317 -11.12 24.74 -21.20
CA ASP A 317 -11.83 24.40 -22.42
C ASP A 317 -11.20 25.19 -23.58
N VAL A 318 -10.25 24.56 -24.31
CA VAL A 318 -9.51 25.18 -25.43
C VAL A 318 -10.47 25.49 -26.56
N THR A 319 -11.28 24.51 -26.92
CA THR A 319 -12.42 24.62 -27.85
C THR A 319 -13.64 24.00 -27.19
N ASP A 320 -14.75 23.97 -27.91
CA ASP A 320 -15.98 23.32 -27.44
C ASP A 320 -15.77 21.78 -27.28
N ASP A 321 -14.85 21.20 -28.05
CA ASP A 321 -14.57 19.77 -28.09
C ASP A 321 -13.28 19.38 -27.35
N LEU A 322 -12.32 20.30 -27.12
CA LEU A 322 -11.02 20.01 -26.54
C LEU A 322 -10.88 20.61 -25.13
N HIS A 323 -10.71 19.75 -24.14
CA HIS A 323 -10.60 20.10 -22.75
C HIS A 323 -9.24 19.64 -22.20
N LEU A 324 -8.52 20.53 -21.54
CA LEU A 324 -7.25 20.25 -20.90
C LEU A 324 -7.37 20.40 -19.39
N GLY A 325 -6.62 19.61 -18.65
CA GLY A 325 -6.55 19.69 -17.21
C GLY A 325 -5.13 19.50 -16.70
N THR A 326 -4.84 20.09 -15.53
CA THR A 326 -3.64 19.82 -14.77
C THR A 326 -3.97 19.73 -13.29
N ALA A 327 -3.25 18.89 -12.56
CA ALA A 327 -3.33 18.80 -11.12
C ALA A 327 -1.93 18.62 -10.53
N VAL A 328 -1.66 19.30 -9.41
CA VAL A 328 -0.44 19.18 -8.64
C VAL A 328 -0.84 18.83 -7.22
N THR A 329 -0.34 17.72 -6.70
CA THR A 329 -0.59 17.26 -5.34
C THR A 329 0.72 17.25 -4.55
N TRP A 330 0.76 17.99 -3.45
CA TRP A 330 1.76 17.82 -2.41
C TRP A 330 1.22 16.88 -1.34
N THR A 331 2.04 15.91 -0.91
CA THR A 331 1.71 14.95 0.15
C THR A 331 2.80 14.95 1.21
N GLN A 332 2.43 15.17 2.46
CA GLN A 332 3.38 15.24 3.57
C GLN A 332 3.72 13.83 4.10
N TRP A 333 4.44 13.05 3.30
CA TRP A 333 4.92 11.74 3.71
C TRP A 333 5.99 11.77 4.80
N SER A 334 6.61 12.94 5.06
CA SER A 334 7.55 13.13 6.18
C SER A 334 6.91 12.90 7.56
N CYS A 335 5.58 12.80 7.65
CA CYS A 335 4.90 12.35 8.88
C CYS A 335 5.14 10.85 9.19
N MET A 336 5.64 10.07 8.22
CA MET A 336 6.01 8.67 8.35
C MET A 336 7.49 8.55 8.71
N GLU A 337 7.86 8.93 9.93
CA GLU A 337 9.25 8.79 10.42
C GLU A 337 9.57 7.33 10.70
N GLU A 338 8.66 6.63 11.40
CA GLU A 338 8.80 5.23 11.77
C GLU A 338 7.43 4.59 12.02
N ILE A 339 7.36 3.27 11.93
CA ILE A 339 6.22 2.49 12.41
C ILE A 339 6.68 1.66 13.60
N ASN A 340 6.03 1.86 14.74
CA ASN A 340 6.27 1.10 15.96
C ASN A 340 5.20 0.02 16.10
N PHE A 341 5.63 -1.23 16.04
CA PHE A 341 4.81 -2.39 16.30
C PHE A 341 5.02 -2.86 17.73
N HIS A 342 3.95 -2.86 18.50
CA HIS A 342 3.92 -3.46 19.84
C HIS A 342 3.53 -4.91 19.70
N LEU A 343 4.47 -5.80 20.00
CA LEU A 343 4.34 -7.24 19.85
C LEU A 343 4.45 -7.92 21.23
N PRO A 344 3.91 -9.15 21.41
CA PRO A 344 4.02 -9.88 22.68
C PRO A 344 5.48 -10.18 23.07
N GLY A 345 5.74 -10.33 24.37
CA GLY A 345 7.00 -10.89 24.89
C GLY A 345 8.23 -10.04 24.65
N ASP A 346 8.15 -8.71 24.80
CA ASP A 346 9.28 -7.77 24.58
C ASP A 346 9.86 -7.82 23.15
N ASN A 347 9.06 -8.26 22.17
CA ASN A 347 9.43 -8.34 20.77
C ASN A 347 9.04 -7.08 19.97
N ASP A 348 8.88 -5.93 20.60
CA ASP A 348 8.56 -4.66 19.94
C ASP A 348 9.52 -4.40 18.78
N LYS A 349 8.95 -4.01 17.62
CA LYS A 349 9.70 -3.76 16.39
C LYS A 349 9.47 -2.34 15.92
N THR A 350 10.55 -1.59 15.68
CA THR A 350 10.50 -0.28 15.04
C THR A 350 11.04 -0.37 13.63
N VAL A 351 10.25 0.08 12.66
CA VAL A 351 10.67 0.18 11.25
C VAL A 351 10.88 1.66 10.91
N PRO A 352 12.13 2.13 10.81
CA PRO A 352 12.41 3.52 10.45
C PRO A 352 12.17 3.73 8.97
N LEU A 353 11.32 4.70 8.61
CA LEU A 353 11.00 5.07 7.25
C LEU A 353 11.64 6.41 6.87
N ARG A 354 11.48 7.42 7.71
CA ARG A 354 11.99 8.80 7.52
C ARG A 354 11.72 9.36 6.13
N TRP A 355 10.51 9.14 5.64
CA TRP A 355 10.12 9.49 4.28
C TRP A 355 10.22 10.99 4.00
N ASN A 356 10.33 11.35 2.72
CA ASN A 356 10.26 12.72 2.24
C ASN A 356 8.85 13.10 1.83
N ASP A 357 8.53 14.39 1.89
CA ASP A 357 7.36 14.92 1.20
C ASP A 357 7.49 14.73 -0.31
N THR A 358 6.37 14.49 -0.98
CA THR A 358 6.38 14.22 -2.42
C THR A 358 5.44 15.15 -3.18
N TRP A 359 5.73 15.28 -4.47
CA TRP A 359 4.90 15.94 -5.45
C TRP A 359 4.44 14.96 -6.51
N ARG A 360 3.14 15.02 -6.83
CA ARG A 360 2.55 14.36 -8.00
C ARG A 360 2.03 15.43 -8.92
N VAL A 361 2.40 15.34 -10.22
CA VAL A 361 1.96 16.28 -11.26
C VAL A 361 1.28 15.50 -12.36
N GLY A 362 0.02 15.82 -12.64
CA GLY A 362 -0.79 15.19 -13.67
C GLY A 362 -1.25 16.20 -14.74
N PHE A 363 -1.25 15.74 -15.98
CA PHE A 363 -1.81 16.43 -17.13
C PHE A 363 -2.81 15.51 -17.81
N GLY A 364 -3.98 16.03 -18.13
CA GLY A 364 -5.04 15.29 -18.80
C GLY A 364 -5.61 16.08 -19.99
N ALA A 365 -6.04 15.38 -21.00
CA ALA A 365 -6.77 15.90 -22.14
C ALA A 365 -8.00 15.04 -22.43
N ALA A 366 -9.12 15.69 -22.73
CA ALA A 366 -10.33 15.06 -23.23
C ALA A 366 -10.72 15.69 -24.56
N TYR A 367 -11.13 14.86 -25.51
CA TYR A 367 -11.62 15.29 -26.80
C TYR A 367 -12.99 14.65 -27.09
N ASP A 368 -14.00 15.49 -27.25
CA ASP A 368 -15.37 15.06 -27.59
C ASP A 368 -15.42 14.74 -29.09
N LEU A 369 -15.23 13.46 -29.42
CA LEU A 369 -15.22 12.98 -30.81
C LEU A 369 -16.61 13.07 -31.43
N THR A 370 -17.64 12.88 -30.62
CA THR A 370 -19.05 13.07 -30.94
C THR A 370 -19.80 13.59 -29.71
N GLU A 371 -21.06 13.99 -29.86
CA GLU A 371 -21.92 14.36 -28.70
C GLU A 371 -21.98 13.32 -27.58
N ASN A 372 -21.73 12.05 -27.91
CA ASN A 372 -21.83 10.95 -26.94
C ASN A 372 -20.48 10.28 -26.62
N LEU A 373 -19.44 10.49 -27.41
CA LEU A 373 -18.14 9.80 -27.25
C LEU A 373 -17.02 10.78 -26.99
N THR A 374 -16.42 10.67 -25.81
CA THR A 374 -15.22 11.42 -25.41
C THR A 374 -14.02 10.47 -25.36
N LEU A 375 -12.92 10.84 -26.00
CA LEU A 375 -11.62 10.20 -25.86
C LEU A 375 -10.77 10.95 -24.82
N MET A 376 -9.99 10.23 -24.04
CA MET A 376 -9.21 10.81 -22.94
C MET A 376 -7.80 10.23 -22.92
N GLY A 377 -6.85 11.07 -22.48
CA GLY A 377 -5.48 10.64 -22.25
C GLY A 377 -4.80 11.49 -21.21
N SER A 378 -3.86 10.90 -20.49
CA SER A 378 -3.12 11.60 -19.45
C SER A 378 -1.70 11.10 -19.28
N TYR A 379 -0.91 11.94 -18.62
CA TYR A 379 0.41 11.62 -18.10
C TYR A 379 0.56 12.15 -16.69
N ILE A 380 1.11 11.32 -15.78
CA ILE A 380 1.41 11.68 -14.39
C ILE A 380 2.88 11.40 -14.12
N PHE A 381 3.54 12.33 -13.46
CA PHE A 381 4.79 12.13 -12.76
C PHE A 381 4.52 12.11 -11.25
N ASP A 382 5.04 11.10 -10.54
CA ASP A 382 4.76 10.87 -9.13
C ASP A 382 6.03 10.44 -8.39
N GLN A 383 6.46 11.26 -7.42
CA GLN A 383 7.73 11.08 -6.71
C GLN A 383 7.65 9.99 -5.65
N ASP A 384 8.73 9.23 -5.51
CA ASP A 384 8.94 8.27 -4.44
C ASP A 384 9.31 8.99 -3.12
N PRO A 385 8.65 8.69 -1.97
CA PRO A 385 9.01 9.24 -0.66
C PRO A 385 10.22 8.56 -0.03
N CYS A 386 10.64 7.38 -0.50
CA CYS A 386 11.64 6.54 0.16
C CYS A 386 12.99 7.25 0.25
N ARG A 387 13.65 7.11 1.42
CA ARG A 387 15.02 7.57 1.59
C ARG A 387 15.99 6.42 1.43
N ARG A 388 17.08 6.67 0.73
CA ARG A 388 18.08 5.67 0.38
C ARG A 388 18.62 4.85 1.56
N TYR A 389 18.68 5.41 2.77
CA TYR A 389 19.28 4.75 3.94
C TYR A 389 18.25 4.25 4.97
N TYR A 390 16.96 4.41 4.69
CA TYR A 390 15.88 4.02 5.59
C TYR A 390 14.77 3.37 4.76
N GLY A 391 15.01 2.13 4.35
CA GLY A 391 14.09 1.42 3.48
C GLY A 391 13.58 0.12 4.09
N THR A 392 12.56 -0.39 3.46
CA THR A 392 11.99 -1.71 3.68
C THR A 392 11.65 -2.32 2.32
N SER A 393 11.70 -3.63 2.20
CA SER A 393 11.26 -4.31 0.98
C SER A 393 9.74 -4.35 0.80
N MET A 394 8.97 -3.81 1.75
CA MET A 394 7.52 -3.62 1.59
C MET A 394 7.19 -2.72 0.41
N LEU A 395 7.97 -1.64 0.21
CA LEU A 395 7.76 -0.66 -0.85
C LEU A 395 9.00 -0.60 -1.74
N PRO A 396 8.96 -1.18 -2.95
CA PRO A 396 10.03 -1.03 -3.92
C PRO A 396 10.26 0.44 -4.26
N PRO A 397 11.52 0.92 -4.22
CA PRO A 397 11.83 2.32 -4.46
C PRO A 397 11.73 2.70 -5.94
N GLY A 398 11.37 3.94 -6.23
CA GLY A 398 11.45 4.55 -7.54
C GLY A 398 10.30 5.49 -7.88
N ASP A 399 10.64 6.61 -8.51
CA ASP A 399 9.66 7.53 -9.09
C ASP A 399 8.83 6.85 -10.15
N ARG A 400 7.58 7.29 -10.34
CA ARG A 400 6.67 6.72 -11.31
C ARG A 400 6.27 7.69 -12.40
N GLN A 401 6.15 7.13 -13.59
CA GLN A 401 5.60 7.77 -14.77
C GLN A 401 4.39 6.96 -15.21
N ILE A 402 3.23 7.60 -15.30
CA ILE A 402 1.97 6.92 -15.57
C ILE A 402 1.39 7.53 -16.84
N ALA A 403 1.14 6.69 -17.84
CA ALA A 403 0.47 7.08 -19.06
C ALA A 403 -0.86 6.32 -19.16
N THR A 404 -1.97 7.05 -19.30
CA THR A 404 -3.31 6.45 -19.34
C THR A 404 -4.08 6.96 -20.55
N ILE A 405 -4.82 6.06 -21.17
CA ILE A 405 -5.81 6.38 -22.20
C ILE A 405 -7.19 5.88 -21.74
N GLY A 406 -8.24 6.48 -22.25
CA GLY A 406 -9.60 6.05 -21.92
C GLY A 406 -10.65 6.65 -22.84
N PHE A 407 -11.87 6.21 -22.63
CA PHE A 407 -13.02 6.79 -23.29
C PHE A 407 -14.20 6.88 -22.31
N GLY A 408 -15.15 7.75 -22.63
CA GLY A 408 -16.45 7.86 -22.00
C GLY A 408 -17.53 7.86 -23.07
N TYR A 409 -18.63 7.13 -22.80
CA TYR A 409 -19.77 7.03 -23.71
C TYR A 409 -21.09 7.30 -22.98
N MET A 410 -21.82 8.30 -23.46
CA MET A 410 -23.14 8.67 -22.97
C MET A 410 -24.21 7.85 -23.68
N TRP A 411 -25.02 7.08 -22.91
CA TRP A 411 -26.14 6.32 -23.41
C TRP A 411 -27.40 6.65 -22.60
N GLY A 412 -28.17 7.60 -23.11
CA GLY A 412 -29.30 8.15 -22.37
C GLY A 412 -28.82 8.77 -21.06
N ASN A 413 -29.33 8.27 -19.94
CA ASN A 413 -28.90 8.72 -18.59
C ASN A 413 -27.66 7.99 -18.05
N PHE A 414 -27.12 7.04 -18.79
CA PHE A 414 -25.88 6.34 -18.41
C PHE A 414 -24.66 7.04 -19.01
N ASP A 415 -23.62 7.18 -18.20
CA ASP A 415 -22.25 7.50 -18.62
C ASP A 415 -21.38 6.28 -18.30
N ILE A 416 -20.86 5.64 -19.33
CA ILE A 416 -19.99 4.47 -19.24
C ILE A 416 -18.60 4.88 -19.63
N SER A 417 -17.63 4.66 -18.75
CA SER A 417 -16.23 5.00 -19.02
C SER A 417 -15.31 3.82 -18.75
N ALA A 418 -14.23 3.74 -19.54
CA ALA A 418 -13.16 2.80 -19.33
C ALA A 418 -11.80 3.47 -19.54
N SER A 419 -10.79 3.00 -18.84
CA SER A 419 -9.42 3.46 -19.01
C SER A 419 -8.42 2.31 -18.88
N TYR A 420 -7.27 2.50 -19.54
CA TYR A 420 -6.12 1.61 -19.43
C TYR A 420 -4.86 2.44 -19.30
N GLY A 421 -4.08 2.14 -18.27
CA GLY A 421 -2.85 2.85 -17.94
C GLY A 421 -1.66 1.90 -17.78
N LEU A 422 -0.49 2.45 -18.05
CA LEU A 422 0.80 1.84 -17.76
C LEU A 422 1.51 2.70 -16.72
N VAL A 423 1.90 2.07 -15.62
CA VAL A 423 2.69 2.68 -14.55
C VAL A 423 4.13 2.16 -14.69
N PHE A 424 5.03 3.02 -15.12
CA PHE A 424 6.46 2.74 -15.19
C PHE A 424 7.12 3.23 -13.91
N MET A 425 7.84 2.36 -13.22
CA MET A 425 8.63 2.72 -12.06
C MET A 425 10.11 2.81 -12.47
N ALA A 426 10.71 3.98 -12.22
CA ALA A 426 12.14 4.16 -12.41
C ALA A 426 12.92 3.25 -11.46
N GLY A 427 13.94 2.57 -11.97
CA GLY A 427 14.83 1.78 -11.12
C GLY A 427 15.56 2.67 -10.12
N ASP A 428 15.56 2.28 -8.85
CA ASP A 428 16.31 2.96 -7.78
C ASP A 428 16.82 1.94 -6.76
N SER A 429 17.57 2.42 -5.76
CA SER A 429 18.14 1.59 -4.72
C SER A 429 18.03 2.20 -3.34
N LEU A 430 17.77 1.36 -2.35
CA LEU A 430 17.79 1.72 -0.95
C LEU A 430 18.58 0.70 -0.13
N PHE A 431 18.85 1.05 1.13
CA PHE A 431 19.53 0.19 2.08
C PHE A 431 18.57 -0.20 3.20
N ILE A 432 18.58 -1.50 3.53
CA ILE A 432 17.81 -2.09 4.63
C ILE A 432 18.80 -2.65 5.64
N HIS A 433 18.54 -2.44 6.93
CA HIS A 433 19.36 -2.98 8.01
C HIS A 433 18.67 -4.20 8.60
N ASP A 434 19.41 -5.29 8.72
CA ASP A 434 18.92 -6.49 9.41
C ASP A 434 19.03 -6.35 10.94
N GLY A 435 18.52 -7.34 11.67
CA GLY A 435 18.54 -7.36 13.14
C GLY A 435 19.95 -7.42 13.75
N THR A 436 21.00 -7.66 12.95
CA THR A 436 22.41 -7.63 13.39
C THR A 436 23.06 -6.28 13.17
N GLY A 437 22.37 -5.37 12.45
CA GLY A 437 22.90 -4.07 11.99
C GLY A 437 23.66 -4.16 10.66
N ALA A 438 23.72 -5.32 10.01
CA ALA A 438 24.28 -5.43 8.67
C ALA A 438 23.35 -4.72 7.66
N ARG A 439 23.98 -4.10 6.66
CA ARG A 439 23.31 -3.29 5.66
C ARG A 439 23.25 -4.01 4.33
N HIS A 440 22.05 -4.18 3.81
CA HIS A 440 21.77 -4.81 2.53
C HIS A 440 21.29 -3.77 1.53
N LYS A 441 21.81 -3.82 0.30
CA LYS A 441 21.37 -2.96 -0.80
C LYS A 441 20.23 -3.65 -1.54
N LEU A 442 19.07 -3.03 -1.54
CA LEU A 442 17.93 -3.42 -2.37
C LEU A 442 17.87 -2.52 -3.60
N GLU A 443 17.80 -3.11 -4.79
CA GLU A 443 17.66 -2.40 -6.06
C GLU A 443 16.40 -2.90 -6.78
N SER A 444 15.59 -1.98 -7.30
CA SER A 444 14.46 -2.26 -8.18
C SER A 444 14.81 -1.94 -9.63
N SER A 445 14.25 -2.70 -10.57
CA SER A 445 14.32 -2.39 -12.00
C SER A 445 13.11 -2.97 -12.73
N ASN A 446 12.88 -2.55 -13.98
CA ASN A 446 11.80 -3.02 -14.82
C ASN A 446 10.43 -3.00 -14.14
N GLY A 447 10.22 -2.03 -13.24
CA GLY A 447 8.95 -1.86 -12.56
C GLY A 447 7.85 -1.44 -13.53
N LEU A 448 6.79 -2.26 -13.63
CA LEU A 448 5.66 -2.04 -14.50
C LEU A 448 4.37 -2.48 -13.82
N SER A 449 3.34 -1.61 -13.84
CA SER A 449 1.97 -2.00 -13.52
C SER A 449 1.04 -1.75 -14.68
N HIS A 450 0.11 -2.67 -14.89
CA HIS A 450 -1.01 -2.53 -15.78
C HIS A 450 -2.25 -2.15 -14.97
N ALA A 451 -2.83 -0.97 -15.25
CA ALA A 451 -4.04 -0.47 -14.60
C ALA A 451 -5.19 -0.46 -15.59
N ALA A 452 -6.31 -1.08 -15.27
CA ALA A 452 -7.52 -1.03 -16.08
C ALA A 452 -8.73 -0.66 -15.20
N ALA A 453 -9.57 0.25 -15.67
CA ALA A 453 -10.73 0.69 -14.91
C ALA A 453 -11.99 0.72 -15.77
N VAL A 454 -13.12 0.43 -15.13
CA VAL A 454 -14.47 0.63 -15.69
C VAL A 454 -15.34 1.32 -14.64
N THR A 455 -16.07 2.33 -15.07
CA THR A 455 -17.00 3.11 -14.23
C THR A 455 -18.29 3.33 -14.99
N VAL A 456 -19.41 3.19 -14.29
CA VAL A 456 -20.74 3.49 -14.80
C VAL A 456 -21.38 4.52 -13.88
N SER A 457 -21.85 5.61 -14.45
CA SER A 457 -22.65 6.62 -13.75
C SER A 457 -24.06 6.64 -14.30
N TYR A 458 -25.04 6.87 -13.43
CA TYR A 458 -26.43 7.04 -13.80
C TYR A 458 -26.96 8.35 -13.23
N ARG A 459 -27.59 9.16 -14.08
CA ARG A 459 -28.22 10.42 -13.72
C ARG A 459 -29.73 10.26 -13.70
N PHE A 460 -30.33 10.54 -12.55
CA PHE A 460 -31.79 10.48 -12.34
C PHE A 460 -32.48 11.74 -12.78
#